data_0b6daf819f2047003b0042f8cb71db1a
#
_entry.id   0b6daf819f2047003b0042f8cb71db1a
#
_cell.length_a   1.000
_cell.length_b   1.000
_cell.length_c   1.000
_cell.angle_alpha   90.00
_cell.angle_beta   90.00
_cell.angle_gamma   90.00
#
_symmetry.space_group_name_H-M   'P 1'
#
loop_
_entity.id
_entity.type
_entity.pdbx_description
1 polymer ?
#
loop_
_entity_poly.entity_id
_entity_poly.type
_entity_poly.pdbx_seq_one_letter_code
_entity_poly.pdbx_strand_id
1 'polypeptide(L)'
;MMTYAFQSLRQSNYDKVATEEFENIHDMFAAILGKGVASQLKQGLYREYILQEEELSVLRGKLNIQGTIRNKIQHKQKLSCEYDELSENNLLNQILKTTMQVLVRQKTVKQEHKVVLKKNLVFFDNVDVIEPGQIKWDRIRYQKNNQSYRMLMNVCYLVITGLILSTDKGEVKLASFLDDRAMHSLYEKFI
;
A
#
# COMPACT_ATOMS: atom_id res chain seq x y z
N MET A 1 -3.12 -11.16 22.12
CA MET A 1 -2.55 -10.27 21.11
C MET A 1 -3.23 -10.35 19.76
N MET A 2 -3.40 -11.51 19.14
CA MET A 2 -4.32 -11.70 17.99
C MET A 2 -5.72 -11.13 18.25
N THR A 3 -6.19 -11.17 19.49
CA THR A 3 -7.49 -10.67 19.93
C THR A 3 -7.71 -9.18 19.67
N TYR A 4 -6.66 -8.35 19.69
CA TYR A 4 -6.77 -6.89 19.47
C TYR A 4 -6.78 -6.52 17.97
N ALA A 5 -5.96 -7.16 17.16
CA ALA A 5 -6.10 -7.05 15.71
C ALA A 5 -7.49 -7.52 15.27
N PHE A 6 -8.01 -8.56 15.91
CA PHE A 6 -9.38 -9.06 15.73
C PHE A 6 -10.46 -8.10 16.24
N GLN A 7 -10.24 -7.37 17.32
CA GLN A 7 -11.22 -6.39 17.81
C GLN A 7 -11.36 -5.16 16.91
N SER A 8 -10.26 -4.65 16.36
CA SER A 8 -10.33 -3.57 15.36
C SER A 8 -10.93 -4.06 14.03
N LEU A 9 -10.80 -5.35 13.74
CA LEU A 9 -11.44 -6.00 12.60
C LEU A 9 -12.96 -6.16 12.79
N ARG A 10 -13.45 -6.45 13.99
CA ARG A 10 -14.90 -6.53 14.29
C ARG A 10 -15.63 -5.22 14.02
N GLN A 11 -15.01 -4.07 14.27
CA GLN A 11 -15.61 -2.76 14.00
C GLN A 11 -15.77 -2.42 12.52
N SER A 12 -15.18 -3.20 11.61
CA SER A 12 -15.14 -2.90 10.17
C SER A 12 -15.73 -3.97 9.26
N ASN A 13 -16.74 -4.76 9.71
CA ASN A 13 -17.37 -5.84 8.93
C ASN A 13 -16.47 -7.04 8.57
N TYR A 14 -15.43 -7.31 9.37
CA TYR A 14 -14.55 -8.47 9.18
C TYR A 14 -14.94 -9.71 10.02
N ASP A 15 -16.15 -9.76 10.54
CA ASP A 15 -16.62 -10.86 11.40
C ASP A 15 -16.42 -12.25 10.77
N LYS A 16 -16.53 -12.33 9.44
CA LYS A 16 -16.30 -13.58 8.71
C LYS A 16 -14.83 -14.04 8.70
N VAL A 17 -13.87 -13.13 8.85
CA VAL A 17 -12.44 -13.51 8.96
C VAL A 17 -12.13 -14.00 10.37
N ALA A 18 -12.82 -13.47 11.38
CA ALA A 18 -12.60 -13.86 12.77
C ALA A 18 -13.01 -15.32 13.10
N THR A 19 -13.83 -15.93 12.24
CA THR A 19 -14.31 -17.33 12.40
C THR A 19 -13.54 -18.33 11.53
N GLU A 20 -12.67 -17.89 10.63
CA GLU A 20 -11.85 -18.77 9.80
C GLU A 20 -10.63 -19.28 10.61
N GLU A 21 -10.35 -20.58 10.55
CA GLU A 21 -9.13 -21.15 11.09
C GLU A 21 -7.99 -21.00 10.08
N PHE A 22 -6.98 -20.20 10.45
CA PHE A 22 -5.80 -19.95 9.62
C PHE A 22 -4.63 -20.82 10.11
N GLU A 23 -4.11 -21.65 9.25
CA GLU A 23 -2.91 -22.46 9.52
C GLU A 23 -1.63 -21.60 9.49
N ASN A 24 -1.70 -20.47 8.78
CA ASN A 24 -0.54 -19.63 8.54
C ASN A 24 -0.91 -18.13 8.58
N ILE A 25 -0.01 -17.35 9.17
CA ILE A 25 -0.21 -15.90 9.34
C ILE A 25 -0.28 -15.16 8.00
N HIS A 26 0.46 -15.60 6.97
CA HIS A 26 0.41 -14.98 5.64
C HIS A 26 -0.96 -15.20 4.98
N ASP A 27 -1.57 -16.36 5.22
CA ASP A 27 -2.91 -16.68 4.73
C ASP A 27 -3.96 -15.78 5.38
N MET A 28 -3.85 -15.57 6.70
CA MET A 28 -4.69 -14.63 7.45
C MET A 28 -4.52 -13.20 6.92
N PHE A 29 -3.30 -12.73 6.71
CA PHE A 29 -3.07 -11.40 6.15
C PHE A 29 -3.60 -11.25 4.72
N ALA A 30 -3.49 -12.30 3.91
CA ALA A 30 -4.06 -12.33 2.57
C ALA A 30 -5.58 -12.20 2.58
N ALA A 31 -6.26 -12.91 3.49
CA ALA A 31 -7.71 -12.82 3.68
C ALA A 31 -8.14 -11.40 4.14
N ILE A 32 -7.46 -10.86 5.16
CA ILE A 32 -7.73 -9.51 5.69
C ILE A 32 -7.53 -8.46 4.60
N LEU A 33 -6.35 -8.49 3.93
CA LEU A 33 -6.02 -7.52 2.90
C LEU A 33 -6.96 -7.64 1.70
N GLY A 34 -7.28 -8.86 1.29
CA GLY A 34 -8.21 -9.11 0.20
C GLY A 34 -9.60 -8.53 0.43
N LYS A 35 -10.18 -8.77 1.62
CA LYS A 35 -11.50 -8.22 2.00
C LYS A 35 -11.44 -6.70 2.20
N GLY A 36 -10.37 -6.18 2.83
CA GLY A 36 -10.20 -4.75 3.08
C GLY A 36 -10.05 -3.94 1.82
N VAL A 37 -9.21 -4.40 0.90
CA VAL A 37 -9.04 -3.75 -0.41
C VAL A 37 -10.33 -3.84 -1.23
N ALA A 38 -11.02 -4.98 -1.25
CA ALA A 38 -12.31 -5.10 -1.95
C ALA A 38 -13.37 -4.13 -1.39
N SER A 39 -13.38 -3.88 -0.07
CA SER A 39 -14.25 -2.88 0.54
C SER A 39 -13.85 -1.46 0.12
N GLN A 40 -12.53 -1.17 0.08
CA GLN A 40 -12.03 0.13 -0.36
C GLN A 40 -12.33 0.40 -1.83
N LEU A 41 -12.22 -0.61 -2.70
CA LEU A 41 -12.52 -0.50 -4.12
C LEU A 41 -13.98 -0.11 -4.41
N LYS A 42 -14.93 -0.46 -3.54
CA LYS A 42 -16.33 0.00 -3.65
C LYS A 42 -16.47 1.52 -3.48
N GLN A 43 -15.55 2.14 -2.74
CA GLN A 43 -15.49 3.59 -2.54
C GLN A 43 -14.58 4.28 -3.57
N GLY A 44 -13.85 3.49 -4.37
CA GLY A 44 -12.77 3.93 -5.26
C GLY A 44 -11.42 3.96 -4.56
N LEU A 45 -10.35 3.93 -5.36
CA LEU A 45 -9.00 4.12 -4.86
C LEU A 45 -8.80 5.57 -4.40
N TYR A 46 -8.03 5.74 -3.33
CA TYR A 46 -7.61 7.06 -2.88
C TYR A 46 -6.80 7.74 -3.97
N ARG A 47 -7.14 9.02 -4.22
CA ARG A 47 -6.45 9.85 -5.20
C ARG A 47 -5.78 11.01 -4.49
N GLU A 48 -4.63 11.39 -4.98
CA GLU A 48 -3.83 12.50 -4.47
C GLU A 48 -3.36 13.36 -5.64
N TYR A 49 -3.28 14.67 -5.42
CA TYR A 49 -2.66 15.55 -6.40
C TYR A 49 -1.16 15.35 -6.41
N ILE A 50 -0.64 14.94 -7.56
CA ILE A 50 0.78 14.68 -7.79
C ILE A 50 1.27 15.69 -8.83
N LEU A 51 2.35 16.40 -8.49
CA LEU A 51 3.01 17.28 -9.43
C LEU A 51 3.59 16.46 -10.59
N GLN A 52 3.12 16.77 -11.79
CA GLN A 52 3.62 16.21 -13.04
C GLN A 52 4.52 17.23 -13.74
N GLU A 53 5.62 16.75 -14.29
CA GLU A 53 6.51 17.52 -15.15
C GLU A 53 6.57 16.84 -16.51
N GLU A 54 6.04 17.51 -17.54
CA GLU A 54 5.99 16.93 -18.89
C GLU A 54 6.39 17.93 -19.97
N GLU A 55 6.91 17.39 -21.07
CA GLU A 55 7.19 18.14 -22.29
C GLU A 55 5.98 18.07 -23.23
N LEU A 56 5.19 19.15 -23.28
CA LEU A 56 3.94 19.22 -24.04
C LEU A 56 4.03 20.21 -25.20
N SER A 57 3.21 19.99 -26.23
CA SER A 57 3.09 20.92 -27.37
C SER A 57 2.23 22.14 -27.05
N VAL A 58 1.41 22.04 -25.99
CA VAL A 58 0.49 23.08 -25.52
C VAL A 58 0.76 23.34 -24.04
N LEU A 59 0.66 24.59 -23.62
CA LEU A 59 0.83 24.96 -22.21
C LEU A 59 -0.25 24.33 -21.35
N ARG A 60 0.18 23.59 -20.30
CA ARG A 60 -0.67 23.04 -19.25
C ARG A 60 -0.06 23.38 -17.89
N GLY A 61 -0.85 24.01 -17.03
CA GLY A 61 -0.39 24.45 -15.72
C GLY A 61 0.65 25.56 -15.79
N LYS A 62 1.76 25.39 -15.09
CA LYS A 62 2.85 26.35 -14.97
C LYS A 62 3.97 26.02 -15.96
N LEU A 63 4.49 27.05 -16.64
CA LEU A 63 5.63 26.90 -17.52
C LEU A 63 6.93 26.77 -16.72
N ASN A 64 7.68 25.69 -16.91
CA ASN A 64 9.05 25.58 -16.45
C ASN A 64 9.96 26.24 -17.50
N ILE A 65 10.43 27.45 -17.20
CA ILE A 65 11.21 28.29 -18.13
C ILE A 65 12.54 27.60 -18.47
N GLN A 66 13.23 27.03 -17.47
CA GLN A 66 14.53 26.38 -17.68
C GLN A 66 14.41 25.15 -18.57
N GLY A 67 13.41 24.30 -18.33
CA GLY A 67 13.12 23.12 -19.16
C GLY A 67 12.75 23.54 -20.59
N THR A 68 11.93 24.55 -20.74
CA THR A 68 11.52 25.06 -22.06
C THR A 68 12.69 25.65 -22.86
N ILE A 69 13.59 26.42 -22.21
CA ILE A 69 14.82 26.93 -22.86
C ILE A 69 15.70 25.75 -23.32
N ARG A 70 15.87 24.72 -22.47
CA ARG A 70 16.63 23.50 -22.82
C ARG A 70 16.02 22.82 -24.05
N ASN A 71 14.71 22.68 -24.12
CA ASN A 71 14.01 22.11 -25.25
C ASN A 71 14.23 22.93 -26.52
N LYS A 72 14.20 24.25 -26.41
CA LYS A 72 14.45 25.15 -27.54
C LYS A 72 15.89 25.03 -28.07
N ILE A 73 16.88 24.94 -27.20
CA ILE A 73 18.28 24.70 -27.56
C ILE A 73 18.42 23.35 -28.27
N GLN A 74 17.66 22.35 -27.84
CA GLN A 74 17.66 21.01 -28.48
C GLN A 74 16.77 20.93 -29.74
N HIS A 75 16.25 22.04 -30.23
CA HIS A 75 15.31 22.14 -31.35
C HIS A 75 14.02 21.34 -31.19
N LYS A 76 13.63 21.03 -29.94
CA LYS A 76 12.33 20.43 -29.62
C LYS A 76 11.27 21.54 -29.58
N GLN A 77 10.17 21.36 -30.31
CA GLN A 77 9.02 22.27 -30.29
C GLN A 77 8.06 21.89 -29.13
N LYS A 78 8.60 21.81 -27.90
CA LYS A 78 7.85 21.44 -26.71
C LYS A 78 8.11 22.37 -25.57
N LEU A 79 7.06 22.65 -24.80
CA LEU A 79 7.08 23.41 -23.56
C LEU A 79 7.29 22.42 -22.39
N SER A 80 8.15 22.77 -21.45
CA SER A 80 8.23 22.03 -20.19
C SER A 80 7.17 22.61 -19.25
N CYS A 81 6.20 21.77 -18.86
CA CYS A 81 5.03 22.15 -18.08
C CYS A 81 5.03 21.44 -16.74
N GLU A 82 4.67 22.16 -15.67
CA GLU A 82 4.44 21.64 -14.33
C GLU A 82 2.95 21.81 -14.00
N TYR A 83 2.27 20.72 -13.65
CA TYR A 83 0.84 20.78 -13.28
C TYR A 83 0.49 19.69 -12.28
N ASP A 84 -0.51 19.97 -11.47
CA ASP A 84 -1.04 18.99 -10.53
C ASP A 84 -2.06 18.09 -11.23
N GLU A 85 -1.88 16.77 -11.11
CA GLU A 85 -2.81 15.79 -11.62
C GLU A 85 -3.33 14.90 -10.50
N LEU A 86 -4.65 14.68 -10.49
CA LEU A 86 -5.29 13.80 -9.52
C LEU A 86 -5.04 12.35 -9.90
N SER A 87 -4.12 11.69 -9.19
CA SER A 87 -3.62 10.37 -9.53
C SER A 87 -3.93 9.32 -8.46
N GLU A 88 -4.22 8.10 -8.91
CA GLU A 88 -4.28 6.90 -8.07
C GLU A 88 -2.89 6.33 -7.79
N ASN A 89 -1.88 6.74 -8.55
CA ASN A 89 -0.50 6.28 -8.40
C ASN A 89 0.22 7.00 -7.25
N ASN A 90 -0.31 6.84 -6.04
CA ASN A 90 0.24 7.41 -4.81
C ASN A 90 0.84 6.33 -3.91
N LEU A 91 1.62 6.76 -2.92
CA LEU A 91 2.36 5.86 -2.03
C LEU A 91 1.46 4.81 -1.35
N LEU A 92 0.25 5.16 -0.92
CA LEU A 92 -0.66 4.23 -0.25
C LEU A 92 -1.10 3.09 -1.18
N ASN A 93 -1.50 3.44 -2.41
CA ASN A 93 -1.93 2.44 -3.39
C ASN A 93 -0.75 1.60 -3.90
N GLN A 94 0.44 2.19 -4.05
CA GLN A 94 1.66 1.49 -4.42
C GLN A 94 2.04 0.44 -3.36
N ILE A 95 1.95 0.78 -2.07
CA ILE A 95 2.18 -0.17 -0.97
C ILE A 95 1.15 -1.31 -1.02
N LEU A 96 -0.14 -1.01 -1.22
CA LEU A 96 -1.17 -2.04 -1.35
C LEU A 96 -0.90 -2.99 -2.51
N LYS A 97 -0.62 -2.44 -3.70
CA LYS A 97 -0.30 -3.25 -4.89
C LYS A 97 0.89 -4.16 -4.63
N THR A 98 1.98 -3.60 -4.13
CA THR A 98 3.21 -4.35 -3.84
C THR A 98 2.95 -5.48 -2.83
N THR A 99 2.26 -5.18 -1.73
CA THR A 99 1.96 -6.17 -0.69
C THR A 99 1.07 -7.30 -1.21
N MET A 100 0.03 -6.98 -1.99
CA MET A 100 -0.81 -7.99 -2.62
C MET A 100 -0.01 -8.89 -3.56
N GLN A 101 0.89 -8.34 -4.37
CA GLN A 101 1.75 -9.14 -5.25
C GLN A 101 2.68 -10.06 -4.47
N VAL A 102 3.25 -9.57 -3.37
CA VAL A 102 4.10 -10.35 -2.48
C VAL A 102 3.32 -11.54 -1.92
N LEU A 103 2.11 -11.31 -1.38
CA LEU A 103 1.26 -12.38 -0.83
C LEU A 103 0.81 -13.39 -1.89
N VAL A 104 0.51 -12.96 -3.11
CA VAL A 104 0.15 -13.88 -4.22
C VAL A 104 1.30 -14.84 -4.55
N ARG A 105 2.57 -14.42 -4.41
CA ARG A 105 3.75 -15.24 -4.65
C ARG A 105 4.05 -16.22 -3.51
N GLN A 106 3.54 -15.98 -2.30
CA GLN A 106 3.79 -16.85 -1.14
C GLN A 106 3.14 -18.20 -1.32
N LYS A 107 3.91 -19.28 -1.09
CA LYS A 107 3.42 -20.68 -1.18
C LYS A 107 2.43 -21.01 -0.06
N THR A 108 2.59 -20.38 1.09
CA THR A 108 1.79 -20.59 2.30
C THR A 108 0.39 -19.99 2.26
N VAL A 109 0.09 -19.15 1.27
CA VAL A 109 -1.23 -18.54 1.09
C VAL A 109 -2.13 -19.48 0.28
N LYS A 110 -3.34 -19.74 0.77
CA LYS A 110 -4.34 -20.60 0.11
C LYS A 110 -4.76 -20.00 -1.24
N GLN A 111 -5.10 -20.89 -2.17
CA GLN A 111 -5.45 -20.48 -3.55
C GLN A 111 -6.69 -19.58 -3.60
N GLU A 112 -7.66 -19.80 -2.73
CA GLU A 112 -8.87 -18.95 -2.65
C GLU A 112 -8.54 -17.49 -2.33
N HIS A 113 -7.65 -17.23 -1.37
CA HIS A 113 -7.21 -15.87 -1.03
C HIS A 113 -6.37 -15.25 -2.14
N LYS A 114 -5.52 -16.04 -2.82
CA LYS A 114 -4.78 -15.59 -4.01
C LYS A 114 -5.70 -15.14 -5.13
N VAL A 115 -6.80 -15.84 -5.36
CA VAL A 115 -7.79 -15.45 -6.38
C VAL A 115 -8.42 -14.11 -6.05
N VAL A 116 -8.78 -13.88 -4.78
CA VAL A 116 -9.33 -12.59 -4.34
C VAL A 116 -8.31 -11.46 -4.54
N LEU A 117 -7.06 -11.68 -4.10
CA LEU A 117 -5.99 -10.68 -4.29
C LEU A 117 -5.74 -10.36 -5.77
N LYS A 118 -5.71 -11.39 -6.64
CA LYS A 118 -5.55 -11.19 -8.09
C LYS A 118 -6.70 -10.40 -8.70
N LYS A 119 -7.95 -10.65 -8.28
CA LYS A 119 -9.11 -9.87 -8.73
C LYS A 119 -8.99 -8.40 -8.31
N ASN A 120 -8.55 -8.12 -7.08
CA ASN A 120 -8.34 -6.77 -6.62
C ASN A 120 -7.22 -6.06 -7.39
N LEU A 121 -6.12 -6.77 -7.71
CA LEU A 121 -4.97 -6.22 -8.44
C LEU A 121 -5.33 -5.66 -9.82
N VAL A 122 -6.38 -6.15 -10.47
CA VAL A 122 -6.86 -5.64 -11.76
C VAL A 122 -7.21 -4.14 -11.68
N PHE A 123 -7.70 -3.67 -10.54
CA PHE A 123 -8.06 -2.27 -10.33
C PHE A 123 -6.85 -1.34 -10.06
N PHE A 124 -5.66 -1.90 -9.92
CA PHE A 124 -4.42 -1.16 -9.66
C PHE A 124 -3.54 -1.03 -10.92
N ASP A 125 -4.13 -1.07 -12.10
CA ASP A 125 -3.37 -1.10 -13.36
C ASP A 125 -2.50 0.16 -13.51
N ASN A 126 -3.06 1.32 -13.18
CA ASN A 126 -2.39 2.63 -13.23
C ASN A 126 -1.52 2.95 -12.00
N VAL A 127 -1.29 1.98 -11.12
CA VAL A 127 -0.48 2.15 -9.90
C VAL A 127 0.83 1.43 -10.09
N ASP A 128 1.94 2.09 -9.79
CA ASP A 128 3.28 1.48 -9.89
C ASP A 128 3.54 0.50 -8.72
N VAL A 129 4.45 -0.43 -8.97
CA VAL A 129 4.98 -1.33 -7.94
C VAL A 129 6.26 -0.69 -7.39
N ILE A 130 6.39 -0.66 -6.06
CA ILE A 130 7.59 -0.15 -5.40
C ILE A 130 8.38 -1.31 -4.77
N GLU A 131 9.69 -1.16 -4.71
CA GLU A 131 10.56 -2.12 -4.04
C GLU A 131 10.27 -2.14 -2.54
N PRO A 132 9.98 -3.31 -1.93
CA PRO A 132 9.62 -3.40 -0.50
C PRO A 132 10.63 -2.73 0.44
N GLY A 133 11.94 -2.84 0.16
CA GLY A 133 12.99 -2.23 0.96
C GLY A 133 13.11 -0.70 0.85
N GLN A 134 12.47 -0.11 -0.17
CA GLN A 134 12.52 1.34 -0.40
C GLN A 134 11.30 2.08 0.17
N ILE A 135 10.35 1.37 0.79
CA ILE A 135 9.15 1.98 1.34
C ILE A 135 9.50 2.85 2.54
N LYS A 136 9.22 4.15 2.42
CA LYS A 136 9.42 5.14 3.48
C LYS A 136 8.15 5.25 4.31
N TRP A 137 8.01 4.38 5.31
CA TRP A 137 6.82 4.30 6.17
C TRP A 137 6.57 5.57 6.98
N ASP A 138 7.62 6.31 7.32
CA ASP A 138 7.60 7.61 8.01
C ASP A 138 6.94 8.73 7.19
N ARG A 139 6.89 8.57 5.87
CA ARG A 139 6.25 9.55 4.95
C ARG A 139 4.74 9.38 4.83
N ILE A 140 4.19 8.29 5.32
CA ILE A 140 2.75 8.06 5.26
C ILE A 140 2.05 9.10 6.16
N ARG A 141 1.12 9.85 5.56
CA ARG A 141 0.28 10.82 6.28
C ARG A 141 -1.18 10.42 6.14
N TYR A 142 -1.87 10.35 7.27
CA TYR A 142 -3.30 10.06 7.30
C TYR A 142 -4.08 11.36 7.42
N GLN A 143 -4.98 11.58 6.50
CA GLN A 143 -5.93 12.67 6.47
C GLN A 143 -7.35 12.12 6.61
N LYS A 144 -8.35 13.00 6.75
CA LYS A 144 -9.75 12.58 6.88
C LYS A 144 -10.20 11.64 5.74
N ASN A 145 -9.71 11.87 4.52
CA ASN A 145 -10.13 11.15 3.32
C ASN A 145 -9.45 9.78 3.12
N ASN A 146 -8.39 9.48 3.87
CA ASN A 146 -7.65 8.22 3.73
C ASN A 146 -7.50 7.44 5.05
N GLN A 147 -8.30 7.77 6.06
CA GLN A 147 -8.29 7.07 7.35
C GLN A 147 -8.58 5.57 7.22
N SER A 148 -9.44 5.19 6.27
CA SER A 148 -9.75 3.78 5.97
C SER A 148 -8.51 2.97 5.56
N TYR A 149 -7.49 3.62 5.00
CA TYR A 149 -6.24 2.97 4.64
C TYR A 149 -5.35 2.62 5.83
N ARG A 150 -5.53 3.26 6.98
CA ARG A 150 -4.64 3.10 8.14
C ARG A 150 -4.49 1.64 8.57
N MET A 151 -5.60 0.92 8.66
CA MET A 151 -5.56 -0.50 9.01
C MET A 151 -4.88 -1.33 7.94
N LEU A 152 -5.18 -1.06 6.66
CA LEU A 152 -4.57 -1.77 5.53
C LEU A 152 -3.05 -1.55 5.49
N MET A 153 -2.60 -0.32 5.75
CA MET A 153 -1.17 0.01 5.84
C MET A 153 -0.47 -0.71 6.98
N ASN A 154 -1.12 -0.85 8.15
CA ASN A 154 -0.56 -1.64 9.26
C ASN A 154 -0.38 -3.12 8.86
N VAL A 155 -1.36 -3.70 8.16
CA VAL A 155 -1.23 -5.07 7.63
C VAL A 155 -0.10 -5.15 6.60
N CYS A 156 -0.01 -4.20 5.68
CA CYS A 156 1.08 -4.14 4.70
C CYS A 156 2.44 -4.04 5.37
N TYR A 157 2.56 -3.20 6.40
CA TYR A 157 3.79 -3.07 7.18
C TYR A 157 4.23 -4.40 7.78
N LEU A 158 3.32 -5.11 8.45
CA LEU A 158 3.61 -6.42 9.06
C LEU A 158 4.03 -7.45 8.02
N VAL A 159 3.35 -7.51 6.88
CA VAL A 159 3.69 -8.44 5.79
C VAL A 159 5.07 -8.14 5.22
N ILE A 160 5.33 -6.90 4.84
CA ILE A 160 6.58 -6.51 4.16
C ILE A 160 7.76 -6.62 5.11
N THR A 161 7.65 -6.11 6.34
CA THR A 161 8.75 -6.15 7.31
C THR A 161 9.01 -7.58 7.77
N GLY A 162 7.98 -8.37 8.00
CA GLY A 162 8.11 -9.79 8.38
C GLY A 162 8.79 -10.62 7.29
N LEU A 163 8.51 -10.34 6.02
CA LEU A 163 9.14 -11.02 4.88
C LEU A 163 10.61 -10.60 4.66
N ILE A 164 10.93 -9.33 4.81
CA ILE A 164 12.31 -8.84 4.71
C ILE A 164 13.18 -9.50 5.79
N LEU A 165 12.70 -9.53 7.04
CA LEU A 165 13.44 -10.16 8.14
C LEU A 165 13.61 -11.67 7.97
N SER A 166 12.65 -12.37 7.35
CA SER A 166 12.76 -13.81 7.07
C SER A 166 13.75 -14.13 5.96
N THR A 167 14.01 -13.18 5.06
CA THR A 167 14.96 -13.36 3.95
C THR A 167 16.41 -13.16 4.41
N ASP A 168 16.63 -12.23 5.35
CA ASP A 168 17.99 -11.88 5.83
C ASP A 168 18.54 -12.83 6.93
N LYS A 169 17.66 -13.56 7.63
CA LYS A 169 18.06 -14.49 8.69
C LYS A 169 17.21 -15.75 8.60
N GLY A 170 17.71 -16.77 7.93
CA GLY A 170 17.07 -18.07 7.82
C GLY A 170 16.53 -18.56 9.18
N GLU A 171 15.23 -18.46 9.43
CA GLU A 171 14.47 -18.65 10.67
C GLU A 171 14.47 -17.46 11.64
N VAL A 172 13.74 -16.42 11.31
CA VAL A 172 13.23 -15.52 12.35
C VAL A 172 11.87 -16.03 12.82
N LYS A 173 11.82 -16.55 14.03
CA LYS A 173 10.57 -16.94 14.69
C LYS A 173 9.66 -15.72 14.78
N LEU A 174 8.48 -15.83 14.22
CA LEU A 174 7.42 -14.83 14.29
C LEU A 174 7.11 -14.38 15.74
N ALA A 175 7.43 -15.23 16.72
CA ALA A 175 7.33 -14.96 18.15
C ALA A 175 8.19 -13.76 18.62
N SER A 176 9.36 -13.51 18.01
CA SER A 176 10.20 -12.38 18.38
C SER A 176 9.73 -11.04 17.80
N PHE A 177 8.91 -11.08 16.75
CA PHE A 177 8.32 -9.89 16.14
C PHE A 177 7.08 -9.40 16.89
N LEU A 178 6.45 -10.29 17.63
CA LEU A 178 5.34 -9.99 18.53
C LEU A 178 5.82 -9.49 19.91
N ASP A 179 7.14 -9.45 20.13
CA ASP A 179 7.71 -9.09 21.41
C ASP A 179 7.75 -7.56 21.62
N ASP A 180 6.99 -7.18 22.61
CA ASP A 180 6.95 -6.04 23.51
C ASP A 180 7.11 -4.59 23.00
N ARG A 181 8.02 -4.18 22.20
CA ARG A 181 8.23 -2.75 21.94
C ARG A 181 7.24 -2.12 20.94
N ALA A 182 6.91 -2.82 19.88
CA ALA A 182 5.95 -2.32 18.90
C ALA A 182 4.52 -2.34 19.45
N MET A 183 4.24 -3.27 20.39
CA MET A 183 2.93 -3.38 21.05
C MET A 183 2.79 -2.39 22.19
N HIS A 184 3.83 -2.06 22.93
CA HIS A 184 3.79 -0.99 23.93
C HIS A 184 3.50 0.37 23.28
N SER A 185 4.13 0.68 22.17
CA SER A 185 3.89 1.94 21.46
C SER A 185 2.50 2.02 20.81
N LEU A 186 1.89 0.88 20.49
CA LEU A 186 0.47 0.81 20.08
C LEU A 186 -0.47 0.97 21.27
N TYR A 187 -0.11 0.44 22.43
CA TYR A 187 -0.91 0.55 23.66
C TYR A 187 -0.95 1.99 24.19
N GLU A 188 0.19 2.70 24.20
CA GLU A 188 0.28 4.08 24.68
C GLU A 188 -0.43 5.12 23.78
N LYS A 189 -0.73 4.77 22.54
CA LYS A 189 -1.48 5.64 21.62
C LYS A 189 -3.00 5.43 21.64
N PHE A 190 -3.49 4.48 22.43
CA PHE A 190 -4.92 4.12 22.52
C PHE A 190 -5.55 4.36 23.89
N ILE A 191 -4.80 4.87 24.88
CA ILE A 191 -5.29 5.46 26.12
C ILE A 191 -5.18 6.97 25.99
#